data_535ddb79c693fdf58a6917b5c5058816
#
_entry.id   535ddb79c693fdf58a6917b5c5058816
#
_cell.length_a   1.000
_cell.length_b   1.000
_cell.length_c   1.000
_cell.angle_alpha   90.00
_cell.angle_beta   90.00
_cell.angle_gamma   90.00
#
_symmetry.space_group_name_H-M   'P 1'
#
loop_
_entity.id
_entity.type
_entity.pdbx_description
1 polymer ?
#
loop_
_entity_poly.entity_id
_entity_poly.type
_entity_poly.pdbx_seq_one_letter_code
_entity_poly.pdbx_strand_id
1 'polypeptide(L)'
;MSRALMSGRCPGAEALGTATLPGWRFVINPEGFGSIAPRPGARVYGVLWRLTARDLAAINAYESVDAGLYLRRRLMVRQGGRGSSAITYIARWKGEGTPRPGYIALVVDAAHDWKLPEPYVRSLARWAPSGWRGARARDTGELG
;
A
#
# COMPACT_ATOMS: atom_id res chain seq x y z
N MET A 1 0.40 -4.47 -1.42
CA MET A 1 0.31 -4.56 -2.90
C MET A 1 1.16 -5.66 -3.52
N SER A 2 2.30 -6.01 -2.96
CA SER A 2 3.18 -7.01 -3.58
C SER A 2 2.54 -8.39 -3.58
N ARG A 3 2.42 -8.99 -4.78
CA ARG A 3 1.89 -10.35 -4.93
C ARG A 3 2.77 -11.36 -4.21
N ALA A 4 4.09 -11.23 -4.35
CA ALA A 4 5.03 -12.17 -3.75
C ALA A 4 4.98 -12.14 -2.23
N LEU A 5 4.95 -10.95 -1.65
CA LEU A 5 4.87 -10.82 -0.19
C LEU A 5 3.53 -11.32 0.33
N MET A 6 2.45 -11.02 -0.37
CA MET A 6 1.13 -11.49 0.04
C MET A 6 1.05 -13.02 -0.02
N SER A 7 1.56 -13.65 -1.07
CA SER A 7 1.57 -15.10 -1.19
C SER A 7 2.32 -15.76 -0.05
N GLY A 8 3.41 -15.16 0.39
CA GLY A 8 4.20 -15.70 1.50
C GLY A 8 3.50 -15.58 2.85
N ARG A 9 2.83 -14.46 3.09
CA ARG A 9 2.18 -14.19 4.39
C ARG A 9 0.78 -14.78 4.47
N CYS A 10 0.08 -14.77 3.36
CA CYS A 10 -1.34 -15.14 3.29
C CYS A 10 -1.56 -16.10 2.13
N PRO A 11 -1.22 -17.38 2.29
CA PRO A 11 -1.32 -18.35 1.19
C PRO A 11 -2.73 -18.52 0.63
N GLY A 12 -3.76 -18.24 1.44
CA GLY A 12 -5.13 -18.33 0.99
C GLY A 12 -5.70 -17.04 0.39
N ALA A 13 -4.91 -15.98 0.30
CA ALA A 13 -5.38 -14.69 -0.19
C ALA A 13 -5.63 -14.74 -1.70
N GLU A 14 -6.72 -14.09 -2.12
CA GLU A 14 -7.10 -14.00 -3.51
C GLU A 14 -7.23 -12.55 -3.91
N ALA A 15 -6.52 -12.14 -4.95
CA ALA A 15 -6.58 -10.77 -5.43
C ALA A 15 -7.90 -10.51 -6.13
N LEU A 16 -8.62 -9.48 -5.69
CA LEU A 16 -9.88 -9.06 -6.29
C LEU A 16 -9.68 -7.90 -7.27
N GLY A 17 -8.46 -7.42 -7.43
CA GLY A 17 -8.11 -6.35 -8.35
C GLY A 17 -7.82 -5.04 -7.66
N THR A 18 -7.59 -4.01 -8.46
CA THR A 18 -7.27 -2.69 -7.95
C THR A 18 -8.53 -1.97 -7.49
N ALA A 19 -8.39 -1.10 -6.51
CA ALA A 19 -9.47 -0.30 -5.96
C ALA A 19 -8.96 1.08 -5.58
N THR A 20 -9.88 2.03 -5.41
CA THR A 20 -9.54 3.38 -4.95
C THR A 20 -10.20 3.65 -3.61
N LEU A 21 -9.53 4.44 -2.79
CA LEU A 21 -10.04 4.91 -1.52
C LEU A 21 -10.11 6.44 -1.57
N PRO A 22 -11.29 7.00 -1.86
CA PRO A 22 -11.44 8.46 -1.95
C PRO A 22 -11.33 9.12 -0.58
N GLY A 23 -10.80 10.33 -0.56
CA GLY A 23 -10.73 11.12 0.67
C GLY A 23 -9.51 10.83 1.54
N TRP A 24 -8.56 10.08 1.02
CA TRP A 24 -7.32 9.71 1.72
C TRP A 24 -6.12 9.91 0.81
N ARG A 25 -4.94 10.06 1.40
CA ARG A 25 -3.67 10.10 0.66
C ARG A 25 -2.67 9.17 1.27
N PHE A 26 -1.74 8.69 0.46
CA PHE A 26 -0.62 7.88 0.92
C PHE A 26 0.38 8.76 1.69
N VAL A 27 0.89 8.25 2.80
CA VAL A 27 1.92 8.92 3.60
C VAL A 27 2.93 7.88 4.08
N ILE A 28 4.12 8.35 4.43
CA ILE A 28 5.10 7.55 5.14
C ILE A 28 5.00 7.95 6.61
N ASN A 29 4.82 6.96 7.48
CA ASN A 29 4.69 7.21 8.91
C ASN A 29 6.06 7.52 9.55
N PRO A 30 6.09 7.96 10.81
CA PRO A 30 7.37 8.26 11.47
C PRO A 30 8.35 7.10 11.52
N GLU A 31 7.88 5.87 11.43
CA GLU A 31 8.74 4.69 11.44
C GLU A 31 9.28 4.30 10.07
N GLY A 32 8.86 5.02 9.01
CA GLY A 32 9.37 4.80 7.68
C GLY A 32 8.57 3.86 6.80
N PHE A 33 7.35 3.51 7.20
CA PHE A 33 6.48 2.63 6.45
C PHE A 33 5.25 3.38 5.93
N GLY A 34 4.57 2.76 4.94
CA GLY A 34 3.38 3.34 4.35
C GLY A 34 2.17 3.34 5.27
N SER A 35 1.39 4.38 5.17
CA SER A 35 0.11 4.53 5.82
C SER A 35 -0.77 5.44 4.96
N ILE A 36 -1.91 5.81 5.48
CA ILE A 36 -2.80 6.75 4.82
C ILE A 36 -3.27 7.80 5.81
N ALA A 37 -3.60 8.97 5.29
CA ALA A 37 -4.12 10.07 6.09
C ALA A 37 -5.32 10.70 5.36
N PRO A 38 -6.30 11.23 6.08
CA PRO A 38 -7.44 11.89 5.44
C PRO A 38 -6.99 13.09 4.61
N ARG A 39 -7.54 13.19 3.39
CA ARG A 39 -7.33 14.35 2.53
C ARG A 39 -8.50 14.49 1.57
N PRO A 40 -9.39 15.47 1.78
CA PRO A 40 -10.49 15.70 0.86
C PRO A 40 -9.98 15.96 -0.57
N GLY A 41 -10.62 15.34 -1.53
CA GLY A 41 -10.25 15.48 -2.94
C GLY A 41 -9.12 14.58 -3.42
N ALA A 42 -8.41 13.94 -2.52
CA ALA A 42 -7.37 12.98 -2.88
C ALA A 42 -7.93 11.57 -2.95
N ARG A 43 -7.13 10.64 -3.44
CA ARG A 43 -7.48 9.22 -3.43
C ARG A 43 -6.22 8.37 -3.36
N VAL A 44 -6.36 7.23 -2.71
CA VAL A 44 -5.33 6.20 -2.66
C VAL A 44 -5.74 5.10 -3.62
N TYR A 45 -4.78 4.60 -4.40
CA TYR A 45 -4.98 3.40 -5.21
C TYR A 45 -4.35 2.23 -4.49
N GLY A 46 -5.02 1.10 -4.52
CA GLY A 46 -4.50 -0.08 -3.86
C GLY A 46 -5.07 -1.34 -4.47
N VAL A 47 -4.88 -2.44 -3.79
CA VAL A 47 -5.33 -3.75 -4.22
C VAL A 47 -6.25 -4.32 -3.16
N LEU A 48 -7.39 -4.81 -3.61
CA LEU A 48 -8.37 -5.45 -2.73
C LEU A 48 -8.11 -6.95 -2.75
N TRP A 49 -8.06 -7.54 -1.56
CA TRP A 49 -7.79 -8.96 -1.38
C TRP A 49 -8.92 -9.63 -0.62
N ARG A 50 -9.28 -10.84 -1.03
CA ARG A 50 -10.13 -11.70 -0.22
C ARG A 50 -9.23 -12.55 0.66
N LEU A 51 -9.49 -12.53 1.97
CA LEU A 51 -8.67 -13.24 2.95
C LEU A 51 -9.49 -14.30 3.64
N THR A 52 -8.84 -15.42 3.95
CA THR A 52 -9.40 -16.38 4.89
C THR A 52 -9.24 -15.86 6.32
N ALA A 53 -9.91 -16.48 7.28
CA ALA A 53 -9.74 -16.09 8.69
C ALA A 53 -8.30 -16.26 9.15
N ARG A 54 -7.61 -17.30 8.68
CA ARG A 54 -6.20 -17.53 8.98
C ARG A 54 -5.32 -16.43 8.40
N ASP A 55 -5.59 -16.02 7.15
CA ASP A 55 -4.84 -14.95 6.51
C ASP A 55 -5.04 -13.63 7.24
N LEU A 56 -6.26 -13.35 7.68
CA LEU A 56 -6.53 -12.12 8.43
C LEU A 56 -5.75 -12.09 9.74
N ALA A 57 -5.70 -13.24 10.44
CA ALA A 57 -4.91 -13.33 11.67
C ALA A 57 -3.42 -13.09 11.41
N ALA A 58 -2.89 -13.61 10.29
CA ALA A 58 -1.50 -13.41 9.92
C ALA A 58 -1.21 -11.92 9.62
N ILE A 59 -2.11 -11.24 8.92
CA ILE A 59 -1.96 -9.82 8.63
C ILE A 59 -2.03 -9.01 9.92
N ASN A 60 -2.97 -9.31 10.81
CA ASN A 60 -3.08 -8.61 12.09
C ASN A 60 -1.80 -8.72 12.89
N ALA A 61 -1.18 -9.89 12.92
CA ALA A 61 0.09 -10.09 13.61
C ALA A 61 1.21 -9.30 12.95
N TYR A 62 1.27 -9.35 11.63
CA TYR A 62 2.30 -8.62 10.87
C TYR A 62 2.20 -7.11 11.07
N GLU A 63 0.98 -6.56 11.05
CA GLU A 63 0.76 -5.13 11.23
C GLU A 63 0.81 -4.71 12.71
N SER A 64 1.08 -5.66 13.59
CA SER A 64 1.21 -5.40 15.03
C SER A 64 0.00 -4.66 15.61
N VAL A 65 -1.19 -5.09 15.24
CA VAL A 65 -2.43 -4.48 15.71
C VAL A 65 -2.53 -4.59 17.23
N ASP A 66 -2.17 -5.75 17.77
CA ASP A 66 -2.24 -5.98 19.22
C ASP A 66 -1.24 -5.13 19.99
N ALA A 67 -0.11 -4.77 19.36
CA ALA A 67 0.88 -3.89 19.96
C ALA A 67 0.49 -2.40 19.82
N GLY A 68 -0.60 -2.12 19.11
CA GLY A 68 -1.08 -0.75 18.95
C GLY A 68 -0.33 0.09 17.94
N LEU A 69 0.44 -0.52 17.06
CA LEU A 69 1.18 0.21 16.03
C LEU A 69 0.29 0.64 14.86
N TYR A 70 -0.70 -0.19 14.54
CA TYR A 70 -1.67 0.11 13.50
C TYR A 70 -3.09 -0.06 14.02
N LEU A 71 -4.00 0.72 13.48
CA LEU A 71 -5.43 0.58 13.73
C LEU A 71 -6.07 -0.12 12.54
N ARG A 72 -6.93 -1.07 12.84
CA ARG A 72 -7.71 -1.77 11.82
C ARG A 72 -9.06 -1.10 11.68
N ARG A 73 -9.38 -0.61 10.49
CA ARG A 73 -10.65 0.08 10.24
C ARG A 73 -11.30 -0.42 8.97
N ARG A 74 -12.60 -0.37 8.93
CA ARG A 74 -13.34 -0.60 7.70
C ARG A 74 -13.57 0.72 7.00
N LEU A 75 -13.17 0.79 5.74
CA LEU A 75 -13.33 1.97 4.93
C LEU A 75 -14.01 1.58 3.62
N MET A 76 -14.74 2.52 3.04
CA MET A 76 -15.41 2.29 1.78
C MET A 76 -14.44 2.52 0.63
N VAL A 77 -14.25 1.48 -0.19
CA VAL A 77 -13.42 1.55 -1.38
C VAL A 77 -14.29 1.44 -2.62
N ARG A 78 -13.76 1.84 -3.76
CA ARG A 78 -14.45 1.78 -5.03
C ARG A 78 -13.70 0.92 -6.03
N GLN A 79 -14.46 0.09 -6.73
CA GLN A 79 -13.96 -0.76 -7.80
C GLN A 79 -14.91 -0.60 -8.99
N GLY A 80 -14.46 0.08 -10.05
CA GLY A 80 -15.27 0.24 -11.25
C GLY A 80 -16.66 0.79 -10.99
N GLY A 81 -16.81 1.80 -10.16
CA GLY A 81 -18.09 2.38 -9.83
C GLY A 81 -18.87 1.69 -8.73
N ARG A 82 -18.40 0.54 -8.24
CA ARG A 82 -19.01 -0.16 -7.10
C ARG A 82 -18.29 0.17 -5.82
N GLY A 83 -19.07 0.46 -4.77
CA GLY A 83 -18.52 0.64 -3.43
C GLY A 83 -18.54 -0.66 -2.66
N SER A 84 -17.51 -0.92 -1.88
CA SER A 84 -17.50 -2.02 -0.94
C SER A 84 -16.68 -1.67 0.29
N SER A 85 -17.00 -2.33 1.40
CA SER A 85 -16.29 -2.12 2.66
C SER A 85 -15.04 -2.99 2.67
N ALA A 86 -13.89 -2.40 3.03
CA ALA A 86 -12.64 -3.13 3.10
C ALA A 86 -11.94 -2.84 4.42
N ILE A 87 -11.25 -3.85 4.94
CA ILE A 87 -10.41 -3.69 6.12
C ILE A 87 -9.13 -2.99 5.70
N THR A 88 -8.77 -1.93 6.42
CA THR A 88 -7.59 -1.14 6.12
C THR A 88 -6.79 -0.93 7.41
N TYR A 89 -5.46 -1.00 7.30
CA TYR A 89 -4.57 -0.78 8.44
C TYR A 89 -3.97 0.61 8.34
N ILE A 90 -4.14 1.40 9.39
CA ILE A 90 -3.72 2.80 9.43
C ILE A 90 -2.76 2.96 10.60
N ALA A 91 -1.62 3.61 10.37
CA ALA A 91 -0.65 3.85 11.43
C ALA A 91 -1.30 4.66 12.56
N ARG A 92 -1.11 4.20 13.78
CA ARG A 92 -1.69 4.84 14.95
C ARG A 92 -1.10 6.22 15.19
N TRP A 93 0.22 6.32 15.05
CA TRP A 93 0.92 7.58 15.26
C TRP A 93 0.89 8.40 13.98
N LYS A 94 0.36 9.60 14.09
CA LYS A 94 0.25 10.52 12.97
C LYS A 94 1.57 11.26 12.76
N GLY A 95 1.71 11.80 11.57
CA GLY A 95 2.90 12.52 11.17
C GLY A 95 3.57 11.85 10.00
N GLU A 96 4.50 12.56 9.40
CA GLU A 96 5.22 12.08 8.23
C GLU A 96 6.67 11.82 8.59
N GLY A 97 7.20 10.74 8.05
CA GLY A 97 8.57 10.35 8.25
C GLY A 97 9.30 10.18 6.93
N THR A 98 10.48 9.62 7.02
CA THR A 98 11.31 9.29 5.86
C THR A 98 11.21 7.78 5.61
N PRO A 99 11.03 7.36 4.35
CA PRO A 99 10.93 5.93 4.05
C PRO A 99 12.19 5.19 4.46
N ARG A 100 12.03 3.97 4.93
CA ARG A 100 13.17 3.09 5.17
C ARG A 100 13.89 2.81 3.85
N PRO A 101 15.20 2.55 3.90
CA PRO A 101 15.96 2.27 2.67
C PRO A 101 15.32 1.14 1.86
N GLY A 102 15.13 1.39 0.56
CA GLY A 102 14.55 0.43 -0.36
C GLY A 102 13.04 0.27 -0.29
N TYR A 103 12.38 0.85 0.69
CA TYR A 103 10.94 0.65 0.86
C TYR A 103 10.11 1.25 -0.29
N ILE A 104 10.43 2.49 -0.70
CA ILE A 104 9.68 3.13 -1.79
C ILE A 104 9.87 2.37 -3.11
N ALA A 105 11.04 1.80 -3.33
CA ALA A 105 11.27 0.97 -4.52
C ALA A 105 10.29 -0.21 -4.56
N LEU A 106 10.08 -0.87 -3.43
CA LEU A 106 9.12 -1.97 -3.34
C LEU A 106 7.69 -1.51 -3.63
N VAL A 107 7.31 -0.37 -3.09
CA VAL A 107 5.97 0.18 -3.29
C VAL A 107 5.75 0.56 -4.75
N VAL A 108 6.72 1.22 -5.37
CA VAL A 108 6.64 1.64 -6.77
C VAL A 108 6.59 0.43 -7.70
N ASP A 109 7.42 -0.58 -7.44
CA ASP A 109 7.41 -1.81 -8.24
C ASP A 109 6.05 -2.49 -8.18
N ALA A 110 5.48 -2.59 -7.00
CA ALA A 110 4.15 -3.19 -6.85
C ALA A 110 3.09 -2.37 -7.58
N ALA A 111 3.18 -1.04 -7.52
CA ALA A 111 2.25 -0.17 -8.23
C ALA A 111 2.33 -0.35 -9.74
N HIS A 112 3.52 -0.54 -10.28
CA HIS A 112 3.70 -0.85 -11.69
C HIS A 112 3.13 -2.23 -12.05
N ASP A 113 3.37 -3.22 -11.22
CA ASP A 113 2.85 -4.57 -11.45
C ASP A 113 1.32 -4.59 -11.55
N TRP A 114 0.66 -3.78 -10.74
CA TRP A 114 -0.79 -3.66 -10.76
C TRP A 114 -1.30 -2.66 -11.79
N LYS A 115 -0.40 -2.03 -12.54
CA LYS A 115 -0.73 -1.05 -13.57
C LYS A 115 -1.56 0.12 -13.05
N LEU A 116 -1.20 0.60 -11.88
CA LEU A 116 -1.83 1.78 -11.31
C LEU A 116 -1.52 3.02 -12.18
N PRO A 117 -2.39 4.05 -12.14
CA PRO A 117 -2.18 5.22 -13.00
C PRO A 117 -0.81 5.84 -12.80
N GLU A 118 -0.17 6.20 -13.90
CA GLU A 118 1.19 6.74 -13.88
C GLU A 118 1.35 7.98 -13.00
N PRO A 119 0.41 8.94 -13.01
CA PRO A 119 0.52 10.08 -12.09
C PRO A 119 0.55 9.67 -10.62
N TYR A 120 -0.19 8.63 -10.27
CA TYR A 120 -0.19 8.12 -8.91
C TYR A 120 1.15 7.45 -8.57
N VAL A 121 1.68 6.65 -9.49
CA VAL A 121 2.99 6.01 -9.31
C VAL A 121 4.06 7.07 -9.09
N ARG A 122 4.04 8.15 -9.88
CA ARG A 122 4.98 9.25 -9.70
C ARG A 122 4.83 9.91 -8.32
N SER A 123 3.61 10.02 -7.82
CA SER A 123 3.38 10.60 -6.49
C SER A 123 3.98 9.73 -5.39
N LEU A 124 3.97 8.40 -5.56
CA LEU A 124 4.63 7.49 -4.63
C LEU A 124 6.15 7.64 -4.69
N ALA A 125 6.68 7.76 -5.90
CA ALA A 125 8.12 7.89 -6.10
C ALA A 125 8.69 9.16 -5.46
N ARG A 126 7.90 10.21 -5.33
CA ARG A 126 8.34 11.46 -4.70
C ARG A 126 8.69 11.31 -3.22
N TRP A 127 8.23 10.27 -2.58
CA TRP A 127 8.60 9.99 -1.20
C TRP A 127 10.02 9.43 -1.07
N ALA A 128 10.64 9.01 -2.16
CA ALA A 128 11.98 8.45 -2.13
C ALA A 128 13.01 9.50 -1.74
N PRO A 129 14.10 9.09 -1.06
CA PRO A 129 15.16 10.01 -0.72
C PRO A 129 15.75 10.66 -1.96
N SER A 130 16.32 11.85 -1.79
CA SER A 130 17.00 12.58 -2.84
C SER A 130 18.05 11.69 -3.51
N GLY A 131 18.06 11.69 -4.85
CA GLY A 131 19.00 10.87 -5.60
C GLY A 131 18.51 9.48 -5.96
N TRP A 132 17.35 9.09 -5.51
CA TRP A 132 16.81 7.77 -5.85
C TRP A 132 16.45 7.68 -7.34
N ARG A 133 16.84 6.58 -7.97
CA ARG A 133 16.61 6.34 -9.40
C ARG A 133 16.01 4.98 -9.67
N GLY A 134 15.48 4.36 -8.65
CA GLY A 134 15.08 2.96 -8.72
C GLY A 134 14.16 2.58 -9.85
N ALA A 135 13.11 3.36 -10.08
CA ALA A 135 12.14 3.03 -11.11
C ALA A 135 12.77 2.99 -12.49
N ARG A 136 13.58 4.00 -12.80
CA ARG A 136 14.24 4.07 -14.10
C ARG A 136 15.27 3.00 -14.29
N ALA A 137 16.04 2.74 -13.26
CA ALA A 137 17.07 1.71 -13.34
C ALA A 137 16.46 0.36 -13.64
N ARG A 138 15.31 0.09 -13.12
CA ARG A 138 14.65 -1.18 -13.39
C ARG A 138 14.06 -1.26 -14.79
N ASP A 139 13.63 -0.12 -15.32
CA ASP A 139 13.10 -0.11 -16.67
C ASP A 139 14.16 -0.40 -17.70
N THR A 140 15.40 -0.19 -17.35
CA THR A 140 16.45 -0.33 -18.35
C THR A 140 17.04 -1.69 -18.42
N GLY A 141 16.66 -2.60 -17.58
CA GLY A 141 17.40 -3.62 -17.91
C GLY A 141 17.43 -4.91 -17.37
N GLU A 142 17.43 -4.79 -16.20
CA GLU A 142 17.44 -6.05 -15.56
C GLU A 142 16.20 -6.79 -15.84
N LEU A 143 15.29 -6.06 -16.39
CA LEU A 143 14.08 -6.65 -16.86
C LEU A 143 14.25 -7.34 -18.18
N GLY A 144 15.31 -7.03 -18.83
CA GLY A 144 15.61 -7.69 -20.07
C GLY A 144 16.01 -9.12 -19.86
#